data_4bb438f51ddb20e15c6ba8d42270e753
#
_entry.id   4bb438f51ddb20e15c6ba8d42270e753
#
_cell.length_a   1.000
_cell.length_b   1.000
_cell.length_c   1.000
_cell.angle_alpha   90.00
_cell.angle_beta   90.00
_cell.angle_gamma   90.00
#
_symmetry.space_group_name_H-M   'P 1'
#
loop_
_entity.id
_entity.type
_entity.pdbx_description
1 polymer ?
#
loop_
_entity_poly.entity_id
_entity_poly.type
_entity_poly.pdbx_seq_one_letter_code
_entity_poly.pdbx_strand_id
1 'polypeptide(L)'
;MKLLEIENHIVNWLSDYLKKSHLNGFVVGVSGGIDSAVTSTLCAKTGLNTLVINMPIHQKSNQFDRSNEHIAWLKKNFDNVSSHEINLTNVYDSFSNTLPKANQDQLSMANLRSRIRMSNLYVFASNKKYLVAGTGNKVEDFGVGFYTKYGDGGVDISPIADLLKSEVFKLAKHLGIISSIQNAKPTDGLWNDDRTDEDQLGATYDELEWAMTYNEVKSSKNLSKRQLEVLDIYNKHHLVNQHKMLPIPVCKIPKDL
;
A
#
# COMPACT_ATOMS: atom_id res chain seq x y z
N MET A 1 -16.38 -4.52 -15.00
CA MET A 1 -15.05 -5.05 -14.65
C MET A 1 -15.07 -6.57 -14.74
N LYS A 2 -14.13 -7.17 -15.43
CA LYS A 2 -14.00 -8.62 -15.61
C LYS A 2 -13.08 -9.20 -14.52
N LEU A 3 -13.63 -9.42 -13.33
CA LEU A 3 -12.85 -9.71 -12.10
C LEU A 3 -11.94 -10.93 -12.23
N LEU A 4 -12.45 -12.04 -12.78
CA LEU A 4 -11.65 -13.25 -12.98
C LEU A 4 -10.50 -13.04 -13.96
N GLU A 5 -10.71 -12.27 -15.03
CA GLU A 5 -9.65 -11.97 -16.00
C GLU A 5 -8.56 -11.10 -15.36
N ILE A 6 -8.94 -10.11 -14.54
CA ILE A 6 -8.01 -9.25 -13.81
C ILE A 6 -7.23 -10.06 -12.76
N GLU A 7 -7.90 -10.90 -11.98
CA GLU A 7 -7.25 -11.80 -11.04
C GLU A 7 -6.19 -12.65 -11.75
N ASN A 8 -6.59 -13.35 -12.82
CA ASN A 8 -5.69 -14.23 -13.58
C ASN A 8 -4.51 -13.44 -14.18
N HIS A 9 -4.77 -12.23 -14.67
CA HIS A 9 -3.72 -11.37 -15.22
C HIS A 9 -2.68 -11.02 -14.16
N ILE A 10 -3.11 -10.58 -12.98
CA ILE A 10 -2.19 -10.19 -11.90
C ILE A 10 -1.43 -11.41 -11.36
N VAL A 11 -2.10 -12.54 -11.15
CA VAL A 11 -1.47 -13.79 -10.67
C VAL A 11 -0.42 -14.30 -11.66
N ASN A 12 -0.72 -14.27 -12.95
CA ASN A 12 0.23 -14.65 -13.99
C ASN A 12 1.42 -13.69 -14.07
N TRP A 13 1.15 -12.37 -14.00
CA TRP A 13 2.18 -11.34 -13.99
C TRP A 13 3.13 -11.50 -12.79
N LEU A 14 2.60 -11.74 -11.58
CA LEU A 14 3.39 -12.02 -10.37
C LEU A 14 4.30 -13.24 -10.58
N SER A 15 3.74 -14.34 -11.10
CA SER A 15 4.47 -15.57 -11.33
C SER A 15 5.59 -15.40 -12.35
N ASP A 16 5.31 -14.69 -13.44
CA ASP A 16 6.28 -14.44 -14.50
C ASP A 16 7.39 -13.47 -14.05
N TYR A 17 7.04 -12.44 -13.28
CA TYR A 17 8.01 -11.52 -12.74
C TYR A 17 8.96 -12.21 -11.75
N LEU A 18 8.42 -13.04 -10.85
CA LEU A 18 9.24 -13.81 -9.91
C LEU A 18 10.23 -14.75 -10.63
N LYS A 19 9.77 -15.46 -11.66
CA LYS A 19 10.64 -16.32 -12.48
C LYS A 19 11.77 -15.53 -13.14
N LYS A 20 11.44 -14.35 -13.72
CA LYS A 20 12.43 -13.49 -14.39
C LYS A 20 13.43 -12.86 -13.42
N SER A 21 13.04 -12.61 -12.18
CA SER A 21 13.93 -12.06 -11.17
C SER A 21 14.86 -13.09 -10.52
N HIS A 22 14.68 -14.39 -10.81
CA HIS A 22 15.42 -15.50 -10.18
C HIS A 22 15.30 -15.52 -8.64
N LEU A 23 14.18 -15.05 -8.10
CA LEU A 23 13.87 -15.06 -6.67
C LEU A 23 12.87 -16.17 -6.34
N ASN A 24 12.65 -16.43 -5.05
CA ASN A 24 12.03 -17.67 -4.59
C ASN A 24 10.61 -17.49 -4.04
N GLY A 25 10.08 -16.26 -3.93
CA GLY A 25 8.75 -16.00 -3.36
C GLY A 25 8.51 -14.52 -3.12
N PHE A 26 7.45 -14.24 -2.34
CA PHE A 26 6.98 -12.89 -2.02
C PHE A 26 6.99 -12.66 -0.51
N VAL A 27 7.27 -11.42 -0.09
CA VAL A 27 7.03 -10.92 1.26
C VAL A 27 5.99 -9.81 1.20
N VAL A 28 4.95 -9.90 2.01
CA VAL A 28 3.87 -8.91 2.07
C VAL A 28 3.62 -8.47 3.51
N GLY A 29 3.60 -7.17 3.77
CA GLY A 29 3.14 -6.61 5.04
C GLY A 29 1.60 -6.64 5.10
N VAL A 30 1.03 -7.25 6.15
CA VAL A 30 -0.42 -7.32 6.34
C VAL A 30 -0.82 -6.37 7.45
N SER A 31 -1.55 -5.28 7.08
CA SER A 31 -1.98 -4.22 8.00
C SER A 31 -3.38 -4.43 8.60
N GLY A 32 -4.15 -5.38 8.05
CA GLY A 32 -5.58 -5.52 8.32
C GLY A 32 -6.47 -4.57 7.47
N GLY A 33 -5.86 -3.87 6.50
CA GLY A 33 -6.53 -3.09 5.47
C GLY A 33 -6.77 -3.90 4.19
N ILE A 34 -7.71 -3.43 3.36
CA ILE A 34 -8.19 -4.15 2.17
C ILE A 34 -7.09 -4.35 1.12
N ASP A 35 -6.23 -3.35 0.90
CA ASP A 35 -5.17 -3.40 -0.12
C ASP A 35 -4.14 -4.49 0.21
N SER A 36 -3.69 -4.56 1.48
CA SER A 36 -2.76 -5.60 1.93
C SER A 36 -3.39 -6.99 1.88
N ALA A 37 -4.70 -7.09 2.12
CA ALA A 37 -5.43 -8.35 2.03
C ALA A 37 -5.57 -8.83 0.57
N VAL A 38 -5.87 -7.93 -0.37
CA VAL A 38 -5.94 -8.26 -1.81
C VAL A 38 -4.56 -8.66 -2.31
N THR A 39 -3.52 -7.88 -2.03
CA THR A 39 -2.16 -8.17 -2.49
C THR A 39 -1.66 -9.52 -1.97
N SER A 40 -1.79 -9.78 -0.67
CA SER A 40 -1.35 -11.05 -0.07
C SER A 40 -2.12 -12.26 -0.62
N THR A 41 -3.41 -12.09 -0.88
CA THR A 41 -4.23 -13.14 -1.49
C THR A 41 -3.80 -13.43 -2.93
N LEU A 42 -3.54 -12.40 -3.74
CA LEU A 42 -3.05 -12.57 -5.11
C LEU A 42 -1.67 -13.24 -5.15
N CYS A 43 -0.75 -12.87 -4.25
CA CYS A 43 0.53 -13.55 -4.10
C CYS A 43 0.33 -15.03 -3.72
N ALA A 44 -0.54 -15.33 -2.77
CA ALA A 44 -0.85 -16.71 -2.37
C ALA A 44 -1.43 -17.55 -3.52
N LYS A 45 -2.31 -16.95 -4.34
CA LYS A 45 -2.94 -17.62 -5.51
C LYS A 45 -1.95 -18.01 -6.61
N THR A 46 -0.73 -17.47 -6.62
CA THR A 46 0.32 -17.92 -7.52
C THR A 46 0.79 -19.36 -7.25
N GLY A 47 0.50 -19.92 -6.05
CA GLY A 47 1.06 -21.17 -5.58
C GLY A 47 2.55 -21.11 -5.20
N LEU A 48 3.20 -19.93 -5.35
CA LEU A 48 4.60 -19.71 -5.02
C LEU A 48 4.74 -19.27 -3.55
N ASN A 49 5.92 -19.49 -2.95
CA ASN A 49 6.16 -19.16 -1.55
C ASN A 49 5.74 -17.71 -1.24
N THR A 50 4.87 -17.55 -0.27
CA THR A 50 4.37 -16.24 0.16
C THR A 50 4.52 -16.12 1.67
N LEU A 51 5.33 -15.15 2.12
CA LEU A 51 5.51 -14.80 3.52
C LEU A 51 4.69 -13.56 3.83
N VAL A 52 3.75 -13.65 4.75
CA VAL A 52 2.96 -12.51 5.23
C VAL A 52 3.43 -12.11 6.63
N ILE A 53 3.62 -10.81 6.85
CA ILE A 53 4.16 -10.30 8.12
C ILE A 53 3.23 -9.25 8.71
N ASN A 54 2.76 -9.49 9.95
CA ASN A 54 2.12 -8.49 10.78
C ASN A 54 3.18 -7.77 11.63
N MET A 55 3.19 -6.43 11.59
CA MET A 55 4.23 -5.59 12.19
C MET A 55 3.63 -4.48 13.05
N PRO A 56 3.05 -4.81 14.23
CA PRO A 56 2.46 -3.79 15.09
C PRO A 56 3.51 -2.82 15.63
N ILE A 57 3.15 -1.50 15.64
CA ILE A 57 3.87 -0.41 16.31
C ILE A 57 2.79 0.43 16.99
N HIS A 58 2.61 0.28 18.30
CA HIS A 58 1.51 0.91 19.06
C HIS A 58 0.14 0.75 18.38
N GLN A 59 -0.09 -0.44 17.76
CA GLN A 59 -1.25 -0.72 16.95
C GLN A 59 -2.51 -0.85 17.81
N LYS A 60 -3.65 -0.31 17.33
CA LYS A 60 -4.95 -0.55 17.96
C LYS A 60 -5.37 -2.01 17.80
N SER A 61 -6.05 -2.56 18.83
CA SER A 61 -6.45 -3.98 18.85
C SER A 61 -7.29 -4.39 17.63
N ASN A 62 -8.23 -3.56 17.21
CA ASN A 62 -9.13 -3.87 16.10
C ASN A 62 -8.41 -4.05 14.74
N GLN A 63 -7.36 -3.29 14.46
CA GLN A 63 -6.54 -3.45 13.24
C GLN A 63 -5.65 -4.69 13.36
N PHE A 64 -5.06 -4.88 14.55
CA PHE A 64 -4.24 -6.05 14.85
C PHE A 64 -5.04 -7.35 14.71
N ASP A 65 -6.25 -7.38 15.27
CA ASP A 65 -7.12 -8.55 15.21
C ASP A 65 -7.54 -8.87 13.77
N ARG A 66 -7.90 -7.87 12.95
CA ARG A 66 -8.23 -8.07 11.54
C ARG A 66 -7.04 -8.62 10.73
N SER A 67 -5.81 -8.12 10.99
CA SER A 67 -4.63 -8.63 10.30
C SER A 67 -4.38 -10.09 10.64
N ASN A 68 -4.52 -10.47 11.90
CA ASN A 68 -4.35 -11.87 12.34
C ASN A 68 -5.46 -12.79 11.81
N GLU A 69 -6.71 -12.33 11.78
CA GLU A 69 -7.84 -13.06 11.19
C GLU A 69 -7.58 -13.34 9.69
N HIS A 70 -7.10 -12.34 8.95
CA HIS A 70 -6.76 -12.52 7.54
C HIS A 70 -5.58 -13.47 7.33
N ILE A 71 -4.53 -13.38 8.14
CA ILE A 71 -3.39 -14.29 8.09
C ILE A 71 -3.85 -15.73 8.36
N ALA A 72 -4.71 -15.93 9.35
CA ALA A 72 -5.28 -17.25 9.64
C ALA A 72 -6.11 -17.78 8.45
N TRP A 73 -6.92 -16.92 7.84
CA TRP A 73 -7.70 -17.25 6.64
C TRP A 73 -6.78 -17.62 5.46
N LEU A 74 -5.70 -16.86 5.20
CA LEU A 74 -4.74 -17.17 4.15
C LEU A 74 -4.11 -18.56 4.37
N LYS A 75 -3.61 -18.83 5.57
CA LYS A 75 -2.98 -20.13 5.91
C LYS A 75 -3.93 -21.31 5.83
N LYS A 76 -5.22 -21.09 6.06
CA LYS A 76 -6.26 -22.12 5.91
C LYS A 76 -6.55 -22.47 4.45
N ASN A 77 -6.44 -21.49 3.56
CA ASN A 77 -6.84 -21.64 2.16
C ASN A 77 -5.65 -21.88 1.21
N PHE A 78 -4.40 -21.63 1.65
CA PHE A 78 -3.21 -21.68 0.79
C PHE A 78 -2.03 -22.32 1.53
N ASP A 79 -1.59 -23.49 1.09
CA ASP A 79 -0.47 -24.25 1.69
C ASP A 79 0.90 -23.58 1.51
N ASN A 80 1.03 -22.68 0.50
CA ASN A 80 2.25 -21.94 0.19
C ASN A 80 2.43 -20.66 1.03
N VAL A 81 1.53 -20.40 1.99
CA VAL A 81 1.59 -19.22 2.86
C VAL A 81 2.24 -19.53 4.20
N SER A 82 3.29 -18.78 4.54
CA SER A 82 3.88 -18.73 5.87
C SER A 82 3.69 -17.35 6.50
N SER A 83 3.80 -17.24 7.83
CA SER A 83 3.59 -15.95 8.49
C SER A 83 4.53 -15.72 9.65
N HIS A 84 4.82 -14.44 9.92
CA HIS A 84 5.44 -13.96 11.16
C HIS A 84 4.65 -12.80 11.75
N GLU A 85 4.70 -12.68 13.06
CA GLU A 85 4.31 -11.49 13.81
C GLU A 85 5.58 -10.88 14.41
N ILE A 86 5.89 -9.64 14.08
CA ILE A 86 7.08 -8.93 14.53
C ILE A 86 6.63 -7.62 15.18
N ASN A 87 6.60 -7.58 16.51
CA ASN A 87 6.28 -6.36 17.23
C ASN A 87 7.47 -5.39 17.18
N LEU A 88 7.30 -4.29 16.44
CA LEU A 88 8.34 -3.28 16.21
C LEU A 88 8.21 -2.07 17.16
N THR A 89 7.35 -2.13 18.18
CA THR A 89 7.14 -1.03 19.13
C THR A 89 8.44 -0.59 19.81
N ASN A 90 9.21 -1.53 20.36
CA ASN A 90 10.47 -1.21 21.03
C ASN A 90 11.53 -0.61 20.08
N VAL A 91 11.55 -1.04 18.82
CA VAL A 91 12.43 -0.47 17.78
C VAL A 91 12.08 0.97 17.51
N TYR A 92 10.77 1.24 17.31
CA TYR A 92 10.25 2.58 17.11
C TYR A 92 10.53 3.50 18.30
N ASP A 93 10.27 3.04 19.52
CA ASP A 93 10.49 3.82 20.75
C ASP A 93 11.98 4.11 20.97
N SER A 94 12.84 3.14 20.75
CA SER A 94 14.30 3.32 20.81
C SER A 94 14.77 4.37 19.81
N PHE A 95 14.32 4.29 18.56
CA PHE A 95 14.65 5.28 17.53
C PHE A 95 14.12 6.67 17.89
N SER A 96 12.85 6.77 18.31
CA SER A 96 12.22 8.03 18.73
C SER A 96 12.98 8.70 19.88
N ASN A 97 13.45 7.92 20.84
CA ASN A 97 14.20 8.44 22.01
C ASN A 97 15.58 9.01 21.64
N THR A 98 16.14 8.66 20.48
CA THR A 98 17.42 9.21 19.99
C THR A 98 17.24 10.54 19.24
N LEU A 99 16.03 10.87 18.81
CA LEU A 99 15.78 12.07 18.01
C LEU A 99 15.57 13.31 18.89
N PRO A 100 16.02 14.50 18.45
CA PRO A 100 15.65 15.76 19.10
C PRO A 100 14.11 15.94 19.07
N LYS A 101 13.51 16.38 20.19
CA LYS A 101 12.07 16.55 20.30
C LYS A 101 11.49 17.52 19.28
N ALA A 102 12.24 18.54 18.88
CA ALA A 102 11.83 19.50 17.84
C ALA A 102 11.61 18.89 16.45
N ASN A 103 12.12 17.67 16.20
CA ASN A 103 12.00 16.93 14.93
C ASN A 103 10.96 15.80 14.99
N GLN A 104 10.18 15.71 16.08
CA GLN A 104 9.19 14.66 16.31
C GLN A 104 7.76 15.17 16.05
N ASP A 105 7.53 15.86 14.94
CA ASP A 105 6.16 16.17 14.51
C ASP A 105 5.40 14.90 14.10
N GLN A 106 4.07 14.98 14.12
CA GLN A 106 3.22 13.80 13.89
C GLN A 106 3.46 13.12 12.55
N LEU A 107 3.63 13.89 11.47
CA LEU A 107 3.84 13.34 10.12
C LEU A 107 5.20 12.65 9.99
N SER A 108 6.26 13.27 10.51
CA SER A 108 7.61 12.69 10.50
C SER A 108 7.64 11.36 11.28
N MET A 109 6.93 11.29 12.41
CA MET A 109 6.86 10.09 13.24
C MET A 109 5.95 9.01 12.62
N ALA A 110 4.87 9.38 11.93
CA ALA A 110 4.07 8.45 11.14
C ALA A 110 4.91 7.83 10.00
N ASN A 111 5.65 8.65 9.25
CA ASN A 111 6.57 8.20 8.22
C ASN A 111 7.68 7.29 8.76
N LEU A 112 8.15 7.53 10.00
CA LEU A 112 9.13 6.65 10.65
C LEU A 112 8.55 5.25 10.87
N ARG A 113 7.29 5.12 11.34
CA ARG A 113 6.63 3.81 11.49
C ARG A 113 6.62 3.03 10.17
N SER A 114 6.26 3.70 9.08
CA SER A 114 6.23 3.10 7.75
C SER A 114 7.62 2.62 7.30
N ARG A 115 8.68 3.44 7.50
CA ARG A 115 10.06 3.08 7.14
C ARG A 115 10.64 1.94 7.98
N ILE A 116 10.33 1.86 9.25
CA ILE A 116 10.75 0.73 10.11
C ILE A 116 10.11 -0.58 9.61
N ARG A 117 8.81 -0.55 9.25
CA ARG A 117 8.14 -1.72 8.65
C ARG A 117 8.79 -2.13 7.34
N MET A 118 9.07 -1.19 6.44
CA MET A 118 9.75 -1.46 5.17
C MET A 118 11.12 -2.12 5.40
N SER A 119 11.93 -1.57 6.29
CA SER A 119 13.25 -2.14 6.60
C SER A 119 13.13 -3.58 7.12
N ASN A 120 12.13 -3.87 7.96
CA ASN A 120 11.87 -5.21 8.44
C ASN A 120 11.46 -6.18 7.30
N LEU A 121 10.60 -5.74 6.36
CA LEU A 121 10.22 -6.55 5.18
C LEU A 121 11.46 -6.93 4.36
N TYR A 122 12.37 -6.00 4.13
CA TYR A 122 13.59 -6.25 3.35
C TYR A 122 14.62 -7.15 4.07
N VAL A 123 14.62 -7.23 5.40
CA VAL A 123 15.42 -8.23 6.13
C VAL A 123 14.97 -9.64 5.74
N PHE A 124 13.66 -9.91 5.75
CA PHE A 124 13.11 -11.20 5.34
C PHE A 124 13.27 -11.47 3.84
N ALA A 125 13.02 -10.45 3.02
CA ALA A 125 13.17 -10.53 1.58
C ALA A 125 14.59 -10.93 1.18
N SER A 126 15.59 -10.24 1.74
CA SER A 126 17.00 -10.53 1.47
C SER A 126 17.40 -11.93 1.94
N ASN A 127 17.02 -12.32 3.17
CA ASN A 127 17.36 -13.63 3.74
C ASN A 127 16.76 -14.79 2.92
N LYS A 128 15.49 -14.65 2.49
CA LYS A 128 14.79 -15.72 1.77
C LYS A 128 14.95 -15.65 0.24
N LYS A 129 15.53 -14.59 -0.28
CA LYS A 129 15.55 -14.23 -1.71
C LYS A 129 14.12 -14.09 -2.24
N TYR A 130 13.31 -13.27 -1.60
CA TYR A 130 11.93 -12.97 -1.96
C TYR A 130 11.80 -11.53 -2.46
N LEU A 131 10.71 -11.24 -3.20
CA LEU A 131 10.33 -9.88 -3.59
C LEU A 131 9.41 -9.27 -2.52
N VAL A 132 9.63 -8.01 -2.18
CA VAL A 132 8.66 -7.24 -1.38
C VAL A 132 7.54 -6.79 -2.29
N ALA A 133 6.33 -7.30 -2.06
CA ALA A 133 5.14 -6.89 -2.80
C ALA A 133 4.44 -5.73 -2.10
N GLY A 134 4.33 -4.61 -2.81
CA GLY A 134 3.65 -3.41 -2.37
C GLY A 134 2.13 -3.55 -2.38
N THR A 135 1.50 -2.75 -1.55
CA THR A 135 0.05 -2.79 -1.32
C THR A 135 -0.65 -1.49 -1.71
N GLY A 136 0.05 -0.55 -2.36
CA GLY A 136 -0.52 0.69 -2.85
C GLY A 136 -1.44 0.48 -4.03
N ASN A 137 -2.53 1.25 -4.12
CA ASN A 137 -3.47 1.28 -5.23
C ASN A 137 -3.24 2.52 -6.10
N LYS A 138 -3.91 2.57 -7.26
CA LYS A 138 -3.71 3.61 -8.27
C LYS A 138 -3.95 5.02 -7.74
N VAL A 139 -4.99 5.21 -6.92
CA VAL A 139 -5.34 6.53 -6.38
C VAL A 139 -4.27 7.03 -5.41
N GLU A 140 -3.83 6.15 -4.50
CA GLU A 140 -2.82 6.47 -3.49
C GLU A 140 -1.44 6.67 -4.10
N ASP A 141 -0.98 5.73 -4.94
CA ASP A 141 0.39 5.74 -5.47
C ASP A 141 0.58 6.75 -6.60
N PHE A 142 -0.33 6.79 -7.58
CA PHE A 142 -0.16 7.60 -8.79
C PHE A 142 -1.14 8.78 -8.90
N GLY A 143 -2.21 8.79 -8.10
CA GLY A 143 -3.14 9.90 -8.02
C GLY A 143 -2.62 11.00 -7.09
N VAL A 144 -2.70 10.79 -5.79
CA VAL A 144 -2.43 11.80 -4.77
C VAL A 144 -1.06 11.67 -4.08
N GLY A 145 -0.35 10.56 -4.27
CA GLY A 145 0.93 10.29 -3.60
C GLY A 145 0.79 10.12 -2.09
N PHE A 146 -0.31 9.48 -1.65
CA PHE A 146 -0.63 9.25 -0.25
C PHE A 146 0.09 8.00 0.28
N TYR A 147 1.40 8.09 0.35
CA TYR A 147 2.28 7.06 0.91
C TYR A 147 3.61 7.68 1.38
N THR A 148 4.36 6.93 2.15
CA THR A 148 5.71 7.30 2.59
C THR A 148 6.74 6.79 1.59
N LYS A 149 7.45 7.71 0.92
CA LYS A 149 8.60 7.33 0.08
C LYS A 149 9.64 6.58 0.91
N TYR A 150 10.04 5.40 0.45
CA TYR A 150 10.93 4.48 1.19
C TYR A 150 10.34 3.99 2.53
N GLY A 151 9.01 4.00 2.64
CA GLY A 151 8.25 3.31 3.66
C GLY A 151 7.38 2.27 2.98
N ASP A 152 6.07 2.44 3.01
CA ASP A 152 5.10 1.62 2.26
C ASP A 152 5.26 1.72 0.73
N GLY A 153 5.82 2.83 0.23
CA GLY A 153 6.25 2.95 -1.18
C GLY A 153 7.64 2.35 -1.48
N GLY A 154 8.33 1.78 -0.49
CA GLY A 154 9.63 1.10 -0.67
C GLY A 154 9.42 -0.39 -0.93
N VAL A 155 9.19 -0.77 -2.20
CA VAL A 155 8.79 -2.11 -2.62
C VAL A 155 9.51 -2.52 -3.91
N ASP A 156 9.53 -3.83 -4.21
CA ASP A 156 10.12 -4.35 -5.45
C ASP A 156 9.08 -4.43 -6.57
N ILE A 157 7.81 -4.69 -6.22
CA ILE A 157 6.69 -4.82 -7.17
C ILE A 157 5.41 -4.24 -6.57
N SER A 158 4.53 -3.73 -7.43
CA SER A 158 3.24 -3.12 -7.04
C SER A 158 2.07 -3.76 -7.80
N PRO A 159 1.57 -4.94 -7.35
CA PRO A 159 0.63 -5.77 -8.12
C PRO A 159 -0.74 -5.13 -8.35
N ILE A 160 -1.18 -4.24 -7.45
CA ILE A 160 -2.50 -3.61 -7.50
C ILE A 160 -2.45 -2.09 -7.79
N ALA A 161 -1.28 -1.56 -8.11
CA ALA A 161 -1.08 -0.12 -8.29
C ALA A 161 -1.78 0.47 -9.54
N ASP A 162 -2.27 -0.35 -10.45
CA ASP A 162 -3.13 0.08 -11.57
C ASP A 162 -4.64 -0.09 -11.30
N LEU A 163 -5.02 -0.58 -10.11
CA LEU A 163 -6.41 -0.68 -9.69
C LEU A 163 -6.83 0.56 -8.90
N LEU A 164 -8.00 1.12 -9.21
CA LEU A 164 -8.66 2.13 -8.40
C LEU A 164 -9.11 1.53 -7.05
N LYS A 165 -9.29 2.34 -6.03
CA LYS A 165 -9.75 1.86 -4.70
C LYS A 165 -11.07 1.11 -4.79
N SER A 166 -12.03 1.63 -5.56
CA SER A 166 -13.32 0.98 -5.83
C SER A 166 -13.16 -0.38 -6.52
N GLU A 167 -12.14 -0.54 -7.35
CA GLU A 167 -11.83 -1.81 -8.01
C GLU A 167 -11.17 -2.81 -7.06
N VAL A 168 -10.31 -2.33 -6.14
CA VAL A 168 -9.74 -3.16 -5.06
C VAL A 168 -10.85 -3.75 -4.19
N PHE A 169 -11.88 -2.95 -3.81
CA PHE A 169 -13.04 -3.46 -3.06
C PHE A 169 -13.81 -4.55 -3.83
N LYS A 170 -14.05 -4.35 -5.13
CA LYS A 170 -14.72 -5.34 -5.99
C LYS A 170 -13.91 -6.63 -6.09
N LEU A 171 -12.59 -6.50 -6.25
CA LEU A 171 -11.68 -7.65 -6.33
C LEU A 171 -11.59 -8.37 -4.98
N ALA A 172 -11.55 -7.66 -3.85
CA ALA A 172 -11.57 -8.25 -2.51
C ALA A 172 -12.82 -9.12 -2.29
N LYS A 173 -14.00 -8.64 -2.71
CA LYS A 173 -15.24 -9.39 -2.65
C LYS A 173 -15.19 -10.65 -3.53
N HIS A 174 -14.66 -10.52 -4.75
CA HIS A 174 -14.49 -11.64 -5.69
C HIS A 174 -13.54 -12.71 -5.14
N LEU A 175 -12.45 -12.31 -4.50
CA LEU A 175 -11.46 -13.20 -3.89
C LEU A 175 -11.95 -13.87 -2.60
N GLY A 176 -13.13 -13.52 -2.09
CA GLY A 176 -13.69 -14.08 -0.85
C GLY A 176 -12.93 -13.64 0.41
N ILE A 177 -12.29 -12.46 0.38
CA ILE A 177 -11.63 -11.89 1.56
C ILE A 177 -12.64 -11.72 2.69
N ILE A 178 -12.21 -11.91 3.93
CA ILE A 178 -13.05 -11.90 5.12
C ILE A 178 -13.84 -10.59 5.27
N SER A 179 -15.06 -10.68 5.77
CA SER A 179 -15.98 -9.55 5.87
C SER A 179 -15.51 -8.45 6.83
N SER A 180 -14.76 -8.80 7.87
CA SER A 180 -14.18 -7.85 8.82
C SER A 180 -13.24 -6.84 8.13
N ILE A 181 -12.52 -7.27 7.09
CA ILE A 181 -11.69 -6.39 6.25
C ILE A 181 -12.54 -5.63 5.24
N GLN A 182 -13.45 -6.30 4.54
CA GLN A 182 -14.29 -5.65 3.52
C GLN A 182 -15.15 -4.50 4.07
N ASN A 183 -15.57 -4.59 5.34
CA ASN A 183 -16.41 -3.60 6.01
C ASN A 183 -15.61 -2.54 6.80
N ALA A 184 -14.29 -2.67 6.88
CA ALA A 184 -13.45 -1.70 7.57
C ALA A 184 -13.29 -0.43 6.75
N LYS A 185 -13.37 0.74 7.41
CA LYS A 185 -13.03 2.01 6.76
C LYS A 185 -11.54 2.05 6.43
N PRO A 186 -11.16 2.58 5.26
CA PRO A 186 -9.75 2.80 4.92
C PRO A 186 -9.05 3.70 5.94
N THR A 187 -7.94 3.24 6.46
CA THR A 187 -7.07 4.00 7.37
C THR A 187 -5.64 3.49 7.28
N ASP A 188 -4.67 4.39 7.26
CA ASP A 188 -3.24 4.05 7.27
C ASP A 188 -2.76 3.51 8.64
N GLY A 189 -3.55 3.71 9.71
CA GLY A 189 -3.22 3.25 11.06
C GLY A 189 -1.94 3.84 11.65
N LEU A 190 -1.50 4.99 11.14
CA LEU A 190 -0.27 5.66 11.56
C LEU A 190 -0.51 6.74 12.63
N TRP A 191 -1.78 7.07 12.89
CA TRP A 191 -2.18 8.15 13.81
C TRP A 191 -2.74 7.61 15.11
N ASN A 192 -2.70 8.42 16.15
CA ASN A 192 -3.22 8.05 17.47
C ASN A 192 -4.74 8.24 17.60
N ASP A 193 -5.40 8.84 16.60
CA ASP A 193 -6.85 9.05 16.51
C ASP A 193 -7.50 8.08 15.49
N ASP A 194 -8.83 8.22 15.29
CA ASP A 194 -9.61 7.36 14.39
C ASP A 194 -9.84 7.97 13.01
N ARG A 195 -8.99 8.94 12.60
CA ARG A 195 -9.10 9.56 11.28
C ARG A 195 -8.97 8.53 10.17
N THR A 196 -9.81 8.66 9.17
CA THR A 196 -9.76 7.86 7.94
C THR A 196 -8.79 8.49 6.95
N ASP A 197 -8.45 7.75 5.90
CA ASP A 197 -7.65 8.28 4.79
C ASP A 197 -8.39 9.43 4.09
N GLU A 198 -9.73 9.33 3.93
CA GLU A 198 -10.57 10.38 3.35
C GLU A 198 -10.58 11.67 4.19
N ASP A 199 -10.56 11.54 5.53
CA ASP A 199 -10.43 12.70 6.43
C ASP A 199 -9.07 13.41 6.24
N GLN A 200 -8.01 12.68 5.97
CA GLN A 200 -6.68 13.22 5.73
C GLN A 200 -6.55 13.86 4.35
N LEU A 201 -7.18 13.25 3.35
CA LEU A 201 -7.14 13.70 1.95
C LEU A 201 -8.08 14.89 1.69
N GLY A 202 -9.17 15.03 2.48
CA GLY A 202 -10.19 16.06 2.31
C GLY A 202 -11.19 15.77 1.17
N ALA A 203 -11.17 14.56 0.61
CA ALA A 203 -12.10 14.08 -0.41
C ALA A 203 -12.27 12.56 -0.28
N THR A 204 -13.41 12.05 -0.74
CA THR A 204 -13.66 10.60 -0.78
C THR A 204 -12.87 9.93 -1.91
N TYR A 205 -12.66 8.61 -1.81
CA TYR A 205 -12.00 7.87 -2.88
C TYR A 205 -12.76 7.98 -4.21
N ASP A 206 -14.10 7.93 -4.20
CA ASP A 206 -14.91 8.10 -5.39
C ASP A 206 -14.70 9.48 -6.04
N GLU A 207 -14.57 10.53 -5.23
CA GLU A 207 -14.29 11.88 -5.72
C GLU A 207 -12.86 11.99 -6.31
N LEU A 208 -11.87 11.35 -5.67
CA LEU A 208 -10.49 11.34 -6.17
C LEU A 208 -10.34 10.51 -7.45
N GLU A 209 -11.03 9.37 -7.56
CA GLU A 209 -11.12 8.56 -8.78
C GLU A 209 -11.73 9.36 -9.93
N TRP A 210 -12.81 10.09 -9.63
CA TRP A 210 -13.42 11.00 -10.61
C TRP A 210 -12.42 12.08 -11.06
N ALA A 211 -11.74 12.76 -10.13
CA ALA A 211 -10.77 13.82 -10.45
C ALA A 211 -9.59 13.29 -11.29
N MET A 212 -9.09 12.11 -10.97
CA MET A 212 -8.05 11.43 -11.73
C MET A 212 -8.49 11.19 -13.18
N THR A 213 -9.68 10.60 -13.38
CA THR A 213 -10.25 10.34 -14.71
C THR A 213 -10.54 11.64 -15.46
N TYR A 214 -11.04 12.67 -14.77
CA TYR A 214 -11.33 13.98 -15.37
C TYR A 214 -10.07 14.63 -15.95
N ASN A 215 -8.96 14.59 -15.24
CA ASN A 215 -7.69 15.14 -15.70
C ASN A 215 -7.12 14.40 -16.92
N GLU A 216 -7.33 13.08 -16.99
CA GLU A 216 -6.93 12.26 -18.13
C GLU A 216 -7.73 12.62 -19.41
N VAL A 217 -9.03 12.84 -19.28
CA VAL A 217 -9.96 13.01 -20.41
C VAL A 217 -10.18 14.48 -20.81
N LYS A 218 -9.84 15.45 -19.92
CA LYS A 218 -10.05 16.90 -20.11
C LYS A 218 -11.46 17.25 -20.62
N SER A 219 -12.48 16.78 -19.91
CA SER A 219 -13.88 16.99 -20.26
C SER A 219 -14.30 18.46 -20.10
N SER A 220 -14.97 19.03 -21.10
CA SER A 220 -15.42 20.45 -21.15
C SER A 220 -16.78 20.71 -20.47
N LYS A 221 -17.22 19.87 -19.53
CA LYS A 221 -18.51 20.02 -18.84
C LYS A 221 -18.44 21.12 -17.77
N ASN A 222 -19.56 21.83 -17.56
CA ASN A 222 -19.72 22.72 -16.42
C ASN A 222 -19.63 21.92 -15.12
N LEU A 223 -18.63 22.23 -14.28
CA LEU A 223 -18.38 21.55 -13.03
C LEU A 223 -19.17 22.20 -11.88
N SER A 224 -19.64 21.41 -10.94
CA SER A 224 -20.20 21.89 -9.68
C SER A 224 -19.12 22.50 -8.78
N LYS A 225 -19.52 23.28 -7.77
CA LYS A 225 -18.59 23.86 -6.79
C LYS A 225 -17.74 22.76 -6.10
N ARG A 226 -18.37 21.63 -5.72
CA ARG A 226 -17.65 20.52 -5.06
C ARG A 226 -16.65 19.86 -6.02
N GLN A 227 -17.01 19.68 -7.27
CA GLN A 227 -16.10 19.12 -8.28
C GLN A 227 -14.86 20.00 -8.49
N LEU A 228 -15.03 21.33 -8.53
CA LEU A 228 -13.89 22.26 -8.60
C LEU A 228 -12.99 22.17 -7.36
N GLU A 229 -13.57 22.08 -6.18
CA GLU A 229 -12.84 21.90 -4.93
C GLU A 229 -12.07 20.57 -4.90
N VAL A 230 -12.68 19.46 -5.33
CA VAL A 230 -12.04 18.15 -5.40
C VAL A 230 -10.89 18.13 -6.41
N LEU A 231 -11.05 18.79 -7.56
CA LEU A 231 -9.94 18.94 -8.52
C LEU A 231 -8.76 19.74 -7.92
N ASP A 232 -9.05 20.79 -7.15
CA ASP A 232 -7.99 21.57 -6.47
C ASP A 232 -7.25 20.71 -5.44
N ILE A 233 -7.99 19.98 -4.61
CA ILE A 233 -7.44 19.01 -3.64
C ILE A 233 -6.54 17.98 -4.35
N TYR A 234 -7.08 17.32 -5.38
CA TYR A 234 -6.35 16.30 -6.13
C TYR A 234 -5.07 16.85 -6.76
N ASN A 235 -5.18 17.98 -7.50
CA ASN A 235 -4.04 18.59 -8.19
C ASN A 235 -2.96 19.06 -7.21
N LYS A 236 -3.36 19.61 -6.05
CA LYS A 236 -2.43 20.02 -4.99
C LYS A 236 -1.67 18.84 -4.44
N HIS A 237 -2.35 17.75 -4.06
CA HIS A 237 -1.70 16.54 -3.57
C HIS A 237 -0.79 15.93 -4.63
N HIS A 238 -1.26 15.80 -5.87
CA HIS A 238 -0.49 15.24 -6.97
C HIS A 238 0.80 16.03 -7.21
N LEU A 239 0.71 17.36 -7.30
CA LEU A 239 1.88 18.23 -7.57
C LEU A 239 2.92 18.15 -6.44
N VAL A 240 2.48 18.28 -5.18
CA VAL A 240 3.39 18.24 -4.02
C VAL A 240 4.08 16.87 -3.88
N ASN A 241 3.37 15.79 -4.20
CA ASN A 241 3.85 14.43 -4.05
C ASN A 241 4.48 13.82 -5.32
N GLN A 242 4.52 14.55 -6.43
CA GLN A 242 5.02 14.04 -7.72
C GLN A 242 6.44 13.46 -7.62
N HIS A 243 7.30 14.04 -6.77
CA HIS A 243 8.65 13.54 -6.51
C HIS A 243 8.71 12.13 -5.90
N LYS A 244 7.60 11.63 -5.35
CA LYS A 244 7.49 10.25 -4.85
C LYS A 244 7.18 9.26 -5.99
N MET A 245 6.37 9.69 -6.96
CA MET A 245 5.82 8.88 -8.06
C MET A 245 6.79 8.71 -9.23
N LEU A 246 7.62 9.73 -9.46
CA LEU A 246 8.57 9.73 -10.56
C LEU A 246 9.87 8.98 -10.21
N PRO A 247 10.57 8.43 -11.22
CA PRO A 247 11.92 7.89 -11.02
C PRO A 247 12.84 8.91 -10.37
N ILE A 248 13.84 8.45 -9.63
CA ILE A 248 14.82 9.31 -8.98
C ILE A 248 15.53 10.16 -10.06
N PRO A 249 15.50 11.50 -9.97
CA PRO A 249 16.17 12.36 -10.94
C PRO A 249 17.68 12.13 -10.93
N VAL A 250 18.27 11.98 -12.11
CA VAL A 250 19.71 11.83 -12.28
C VAL A 250 20.25 13.05 -13.00
N CYS A 251 21.24 13.71 -12.41
CA CYS A 251 22.00 14.77 -13.07
C CYS A 251 22.85 14.16 -14.19
N LYS A 252 22.44 14.38 -15.44
CA LYS A 252 23.19 13.91 -16.61
C LYS A 252 24.32 14.89 -16.92
N ILE A 253 25.55 14.39 -16.92
CA ILE A 253 26.72 15.16 -17.30
C ILE A 253 26.81 15.17 -18.83
N PRO A 254 26.88 16.37 -19.47
CA PRO A 254 27.12 16.47 -20.91
C PRO A 254 28.46 15.81 -21.30
N LYS A 255 28.47 15.15 -22.48
CA LYS A 255 29.66 14.39 -22.91
C LYS A 255 30.85 15.28 -23.35
N ASP A 256 30.59 16.55 -23.49
CA ASP A 256 31.53 17.58 -23.93
C ASP A 256 32.15 18.39 -22.76
N LEU A 257 31.82 18.03 -21.52
CA LEU A 257 32.49 18.53 -20.30
C LEU A 257 33.60 17.56 -19.86
#